data_099007a58971531bba9c260403f08507
#
_entry.id   099007a58971531bba9c260403f08507
#
_cell.length_a   1.000
_cell.length_b   1.000
_cell.length_c   1.000
_cell.angle_alpha   90.00
_cell.angle_beta   90.00
_cell.angle_gamma   90.00
#
_symmetry.space_group_name_H-M   'P 1'
#
loop_
_entity.id
_entity.type
_entity.pdbx_description
1 polymer ?
#
loop_
_entity_poly.entity_id
_entity_poly.type
_entity_poly.pdbx_seq_one_letter_code
_entity_poly.pdbx_strand_id
1 'polypeptide(L)'
;YVTHDQVEAMTMADRMIVMNAGIAEQIGTPLEVYETPRTLFAAQFIGSPAMNIVDAEVRGGKVWLGGNDVANAPGEDGPVKLGVRPEHLLASDDGPLNLAVQITEPLGANTLFHGKLKGLSGGFSASLPGVHPPRQSGEEMRFAIQPRQAHVFNLETGQRRND
;
A
#
# COMPACT_ATOMS: atom_id res chain seq x y z
N TYR A 1 5.21 19.71 -18.77
CA TYR A 1 4.73 20.35 -17.53
C TYR A 1 5.30 19.60 -16.32
N VAL A 2 5.87 20.33 -15.39
CA VAL A 2 6.43 19.79 -14.16
C VAL A 2 5.54 20.21 -12.99
N THR A 3 5.13 19.24 -12.18
CA THR A 3 4.28 19.48 -11.01
C THR A 3 4.68 18.60 -9.84
N HIS A 4 4.43 19.09 -8.63
CA HIS A 4 4.47 18.29 -7.40
C HIS A 4 3.04 17.94 -6.92
N ASP A 5 2.02 18.42 -7.62
CA ASP A 5 0.62 18.13 -7.31
C ASP A 5 0.18 16.85 -8.01
N GLN A 6 -0.11 15.82 -7.20
CA GLN A 6 -0.53 14.51 -7.70
C GLN A 6 -1.91 14.56 -8.37
N VAL A 7 -2.81 15.40 -7.88
CA VAL A 7 -4.16 15.53 -8.47
C VAL A 7 -4.06 16.11 -9.88
N GLU A 8 -3.22 17.13 -10.09
CA GLU A 8 -2.93 17.66 -11.42
C GLU A 8 -2.33 16.59 -12.33
N ALA A 9 -1.29 15.89 -11.87
CA ALA A 9 -0.62 14.85 -12.65
C ALA A 9 -1.58 13.73 -13.05
N MET A 10 -2.46 13.31 -12.14
CA MET A 10 -3.41 12.21 -12.36
C MET A 10 -4.59 12.61 -13.27
N THR A 11 -4.99 13.88 -13.26
CA THR A 11 -6.22 14.33 -13.96
C THR A 11 -5.95 15.00 -15.31
N MET A 12 -4.80 15.64 -15.49
CA MET A 12 -4.51 16.46 -16.67
C MET A 12 -3.54 15.80 -17.66
N ALA A 13 -2.78 14.79 -17.24
CA ALA A 13 -1.77 14.19 -18.08
C ALA A 13 -2.28 12.95 -18.82
N ASP A 14 -2.00 12.85 -20.13
CA ASP A 14 -2.15 11.61 -20.88
C ASP A 14 -1.06 10.60 -20.51
N ARG A 15 0.14 11.10 -20.25
CA ARG A 15 1.29 10.33 -19.77
C ARG A 15 2.06 11.13 -18.73
N MET A 16 2.59 10.41 -17.76
CA MET A 16 3.43 10.99 -16.71
C MET A 16 4.76 10.28 -16.60
N ILE A 17 5.75 11.01 -16.10
CA ILE A 17 7.07 10.48 -15.75
C ILE A 17 7.26 10.73 -14.27
N VAL A 18 7.45 9.67 -13.51
CA VAL A 18 7.87 9.77 -12.10
C VAL A 18 9.38 9.91 -12.06
N MET A 19 9.86 11.05 -11.57
CA MET A 19 11.28 11.37 -11.49
C MET A 19 11.80 11.25 -10.06
N ASN A 20 12.97 10.65 -9.90
CA ASN A 20 13.66 10.55 -8.63
C ASN A 20 15.15 10.84 -8.84
N ALA A 21 15.67 11.90 -8.24
CA ALA A 21 17.09 12.28 -8.33
C ALA A 21 17.66 12.26 -9.77
N GLY A 22 16.88 12.74 -10.75
CA GLY A 22 17.29 12.78 -12.16
C GLY A 22 17.06 11.46 -12.93
N ILE A 23 16.52 10.43 -12.29
CA ILE A 23 16.23 9.13 -12.90
C ILE A 23 14.71 9.04 -13.14
N ALA A 24 14.30 8.61 -14.33
CA ALA A 24 12.92 8.27 -14.63
C ALA A 24 12.58 6.88 -14.04
N GLU A 25 11.91 6.86 -12.90
CA GLU A 25 11.51 5.63 -12.20
C GLU A 25 10.44 4.85 -12.97
N GLN A 26 9.49 5.59 -13.55
CA GLN A 26 8.42 5.01 -14.34
C GLN A 26 7.84 6.03 -15.32
N ILE A 27 7.47 5.54 -16.51
CA ILE A 27 6.75 6.30 -17.53
C ILE A 27 5.49 5.52 -17.89
N GLY A 28 4.33 6.15 -17.86
CA GLY A 28 3.06 5.52 -18.20
C GLY A 28 1.89 6.49 -18.13
N THR A 29 0.69 5.99 -18.36
CA THR A 29 -0.52 6.74 -18.02
C THR A 29 -0.62 6.88 -16.50
N PRO A 30 -1.32 7.92 -16.00
CA PRO A 30 -1.52 8.08 -14.56
C PRO A 30 -2.06 6.82 -13.87
N LEU A 31 -3.03 6.18 -14.51
CA LEU A 31 -3.65 4.96 -13.97
C LEU A 31 -2.68 3.78 -13.92
N GLU A 32 -1.88 3.57 -14.96
CA GLU A 32 -0.83 2.54 -14.96
C GLU A 32 0.18 2.74 -13.84
N VAL A 33 0.62 3.99 -13.62
CA VAL A 33 1.57 4.31 -12.54
C VAL A 33 0.95 4.07 -11.17
N TYR A 34 -0.34 4.36 -11.01
CA TYR A 34 -1.06 4.13 -9.77
C TYR A 34 -1.32 2.63 -9.51
N GLU A 35 -1.84 1.89 -10.49
CA GLU A 35 -2.25 0.49 -10.35
C GLU A 35 -1.07 -0.48 -10.40
N THR A 36 -0.06 -0.17 -11.20
CA THR A 36 1.09 -1.04 -11.44
C THR A 36 2.42 -0.32 -11.27
N PRO A 37 2.70 0.23 -10.07
CA PRO A 37 3.96 0.91 -9.82
C PRO A 37 5.13 -0.08 -10.00
N ARG A 38 6.15 0.36 -10.74
CA ARG A 38 7.32 -0.48 -11.05
C ARG A 38 8.38 -0.48 -9.96
N THR A 39 8.41 0.58 -9.16
CA THR A 39 9.39 0.74 -8.09
C THR A 39 8.73 1.11 -6.77
N LEU A 40 9.41 0.84 -5.67
CA LEU A 40 9.00 1.31 -4.33
C LEU A 40 8.80 2.83 -4.31
N PHE A 41 9.69 3.56 -4.99
CA PHE A 41 9.59 5.01 -5.05
C PHE A 41 8.29 5.45 -5.74
N ALA A 42 8.00 4.92 -6.94
CA ALA A 42 6.76 5.25 -7.65
C ALA A 42 5.51 4.87 -6.82
N ALA A 43 5.53 3.70 -6.18
CA ALA A 43 4.44 3.21 -5.34
C ALA A 43 4.13 4.15 -4.16
N GLN A 44 5.17 4.68 -3.51
CA GLN A 44 5.01 5.59 -2.37
C GLN A 44 4.74 7.03 -2.78
N PHE A 45 5.27 7.44 -3.95
CA PHE A 45 5.13 8.80 -4.43
C PHE A 45 3.71 9.10 -4.94
N ILE A 46 3.06 8.13 -5.60
CA ILE A 46 1.71 8.26 -6.16
C ILE A 46 0.68 7.66 -5.22
N GLY A 47 -0.30 8.48 -4.88
CA GLY A 47 -1.42 8.14 -3.99
C GLY A 47 -1.40 8.96 -2.70
N SER A 48 -2.60 9.28 -2.20
CA SER A 48 -2.80 10.00 -0.94
C SER A 48 -3.98 9.38 -0.18
N PRO A 49 -3.72 8.75 0.96
CA PRO A 49 -2.42 8.51 1.59
C PRO A 49 -1.50 7.59 0.78
N ALA A 50 -0.20 7.62 1.09
CA ALA A 50 0.80 6.80 0.42
C ALA A 50 0.54 5.30 0.65
N MET A 51 1.06 4.46 -0.28
CA MET A 51 1.03 3.01 -0.14
C MET A 51 1.73 2.57 1.15
N ASN A 52 1.11 1.68 1.91
CA ASN A 52 1.78 1.00 3.01
C ASN A 52 2.90 0.11 2.45
N ILE A 53 4.10 0.25 2.98
CA ILE A 53 5.23 -0.61 2.64
C ILE A 53 5.73 -1.27 3.92
N VAL A 54 5.73 -2.60 3.96
CA VAL A 54 6.16 -3.38 5.11
C VAL A 54 7.10 -4.51 4.70
N ASP A 55 7.98 -4.90 5.62
CA ASP A 55 8.83 -6.08 5.43
C ASP A 55 7.98 -7.35 5.54
N ALA A 56 8.15 -8.24 4.57
CA ALA A 56 7.42 -9.49 4.45
C ALA A 56 8.33 -10.59 3.88
N GLU A 57 7.82 -11.80 3.79
CA GLU A 57 8.53 -12.93 3.21
C GLU A 57 7.64 -13.68 2.22
N VAL A 58 8.20 -14.06 1.09
CA VAL A 58 7.54 -14.99 0.17
C VAL A 58 7.95 -16.42 0.54
N ARG A 59 6.96 -17.29 0.67
CA ARG A 59 7.14 -18.73 0.88
C ARG A 59 6.08 -19.50 0.12
N GLY A 60 6.49 -20.37 -0.80
CA GLY A 60 5.59 -21.23 -1.54
C GLY A 60 4.54 -20.46 -2.36
N GLY A 61 4.91 -19.34 -2.98
CA GLY A 61 4.01 -18.51 -3.78
C GLY A 61 3.02 -17.65 -2.98
N LYS A 62 3.27 -17.45 -1.70
CA LYS A 62 2.45 -16.64 -0.80
C LYS A 62 3.28 -15.62 -0.04
N VAL A 63 2.69 -14.47 0.26
CA VAL A 63 3.27 -13.44 1.13
C VAL A 63 2.89 -13.73 2.57
N TRP A 64 3.91 -13.83 3.42
CA TRP A 64 3.77 -14.03 4.86
C TRP A 64 4.13 -12.74 5.60
N LEU A 65 3.24 -12.31 6.48
CA LEU A 65 3.41 -11.14 7.31
C LEU A 65 2.96 -11.43 8.75
N GLY A 66 3.87 -11.26 9.71
CA GLY A 66 3.56 -11.52 11.12
C GLY A 66 3.08 -12.97 11.40
N GLY A 67 3.51 -13.94 10.60
CA GLY A 67 3.11 -15.34 10.73
C GLY A 67 1.82 -15.71 10.00
N ASN A 68 1.18 -14.78 9.30
CA ASN A 68 -0.04 -15.00 8.53
C ASN A 68 0.22 -14.93 7.03
N ASP A 69 -0.46 -15.78 6.26
CA ASP A 69 -0.60 -15.68 4.82
C ASP A 69 -1.55 -14.52 4.49
N VAL A 70 -1.05 -13.50 3.80
CA VAL A 70 -1.82 -12.27 3.55
C VAL A 70 -2.15 -12.04 2.08
N ALA A 71 -1.41 -12.65 1.15
CA ALA A 71 -1.61 -12.53 -0.29
C ALA A 71 -0.86 -13.60 -1.07
N ASN A 72 -1.20 -13.76 -2.35
CA ASN A 72 -0.36 -14.50 -3.29
C ASN A 72 0.82 -13.64 -3.76
N ALA A 73 1.94 -14.29 -4.09
CA ALA A 73 3.13 -13.61 -4.55
C ALA A 73 3.75 -14.30 -5.77
N PRO A 74 4.21 -13.54 -6.76
CA PRO A 74 5.04 -14.07 -7.83
C PRO A 74 6.50 -14.22 -7.38
N GLY A 75 7.22 -15.10 -8.04
CA GLY A 75 8.66 -15.22 -7.93
C GLY A 75 9.15 -16.12 -6.80
N GLU A 76 10.45 -16.04 -6.54
CA GLU A 76 11.17 -16.93 -5.63
C GLU A 76 10.90 -16.61 -4.15
N ASP A 77 11.04 -17.62 -3.31
CA ASP A 77 10.96 -17.50 -1.86
C ASP A 77 12.07 -16.58 -1.32
N GLY A 78 11.78 -15.86 -0.26
CA GLY A 78 12.73 -14.99 0.41
C GLY A 78 12.14 -13.65 0.88
N PRO A 79 12.98 -12.78 1.47
CA PRO A 79 12.55 -11.49 1.99
C PRO A 79 12.15 -10.53 0.87
N VAL A 80 11.08 -9.76 1.12
CA VAL A 80 10.51 -8.80 0.17
C VAL A 80 9.96 -7.58 0.90
N LYS A 81 9.64 -6.54 0.14
CA LYS A 81 8.73 -5.47 0.60
C LYS A 81 7.32 -5.77 0.05
N LEU A 82 6.35 -5.82 0.93
CA LEU A 82 4.94 -5.86 0.57
C LEU A 82 4.39 -4.44 0.54
N GLY A 83 3.77 -4.06 -0.58
CA GLY A 83 3.03 -2.82 -0.74
C GLY A 83 1.53 -3.08 -0.83
N VAL A 84 0.75 -2.32 -0.08
CA VAL A 84 -0.71 -2.31 -0.19
C VAL A 84 -1.25 -0.90 0.04
N ARG A 85 -2.15 -0.46 -0.85
CA ARG A 85 -2.77 0.85 -0.68
C ARG A 85 -3.81 0.81 0.43
N PRO A 86 -3.93 1.89 1.22
CA PRO A 86 -4.91 1.97 2.31
C PRO A 86 -6.34 1.66 1.88
N GLU A 87 -6.74 2.09 0.68
CA GLU A 87 -8.07 1.87 0.09
C GLU A 87 -8.31 0.44 -0.43
N HIS A 88 -7.26 -0.36 -0.55
CA HIS A 88 -7.34 -1.76 -0.97
C HIS A 88 -7.41 -2.75 0.20
N LEU A 89 -7.63 -2.23 1.39
CA LEU A 89 -7.88 -3.02 2.60
C LEU A 89 -9.40 -3.15 2.83
N LEU A 90 -9.83 -4.36 3.11
CA LEU A 90 -11.21 -4.68 3.47
C LEU A 90 -11.29 -4.99 4.96
N ALA A 91 -12.15 -4.30 5.68
CA ALA A 91 -12.45 -4.66 7.07
C ALA A 91 -13.07 -6.07 7.10
N SER A 92 -12.53 -6.94 7.93
CA SER A 92 -12.94 -8.34 8.03
C SER A 92 -12.58 -8.89 9.40
N ASP A 93 -13.54 -9.46 10.11
CA ASP A 93 -13.33 -10.03 11.44
C ASP A 93 -12.30 -11.17 11.44
N ASP A 94 -12.20 -11.90 10.31
CA ASP A 94 -11.24 -12.98 10.10
C ASP A 94 -9.98 -12.53 9.33
N GLY A 95 -9.84 -11.23 9.07
CA GLY A 95 -8.71 -10.67 8.32
C GLY A 95 -7.36 -10.98 8.98
N PRO A 96 -6.34 -11.34 8.20
CA PRO A 96 -5.03 -11.70 8.75
C PRO A 96 -4.22 -10.50 9.28
N LEU A 97 -4.58 -9.27 8.87
CA LEU A 97 -3.91 -8.05 9.30
C LEU A 97 -4.64 -7.47 10.51
N ASN A 98 -3.95 -7.39 11.63
CA ASN A 98 -4.48 -6.81 12.86
C ASN A 98 -3.84 -5.45 13.12
N LEU A 99 -4.63 -4.39 12.94
CA LEU A 99 -4.22 -2.99 13.10
C LEU A 99 -4.63 -2.48 14.49
N ALA A 100 -3.66 -2.15 15.33
CA ALA A 100 -3.89 -1.38 16.54
C ALA A 100 -4.01 0.10 16.17
N VAL A 101 -5.24 0.62 16.18
CA VAL A 101 -5.54 1.99 15.75
C VAL A 101 -5.01 3.00 16.76
N GLN A 102 -4.36 4.05 16.28
CA GLN A 102 -3.88 5.17 17.08
C GLN A 102 -4.64 6.45 16.79
N ILE A 103 -4.95 6.70 15.52
CA ILE A 103 -5.64 7.90 15.05
C ILE A 103 -6.74 7.49 14.05
N THR A 104 -7.89 8.14 14.16
CA THR A 104 -9.00 8.03 13.21
C THR A 104 -9.28 9.40 12.62
N GLU A 105 -9.27 9.50 11.29
CA GLU A 105 -9.53 10.74 10.55
C GLU A 105 -10.74 10.58 9.62
N PRO A 106 -11.94 11.02 10.03
CA PRO A 106 -13.10 11.07 9.13
C PRO A 106 -12.91 12.21 8.12
N LEU A 107 -12.86 11.89 6.83
CA LEU A 107 -12.69 12.84 5.73
C LEU A 107 -13.97 13.10 4.93
N GLY A 108 -15.11 12.61 5.39
CA GLY A 108 -16.39 12.71 4.70
C GLY A 108 -16.65 11.54 3.75
N ALA A 109 -15.98 11.50 2.60
CA ALA A 109 -16.13 10.41 1.64
C ALA A 109 -15.55 9.07 2.14
N ASN A 110 -14.54 9.13 2.98
CA ASN A 110 -13.88 7.99 3.61
C ASN A 110 -13.38 8.34 5.01
N THR A 111 -12.97 7.33 5.75
CA THR A 111 -12.31 7.46 7.05
C THR A 111 -10.97 6.74 7.00
N LEU A 112 -9.91 7.44 7.42
CA LEU A 112 -8.57 6.88 7.57
C LEU A 112 -8.35 6.39 8.99
N PHE A 113 -7.78 5.20 9.11
CA PHE A 113 -7.33 4.61 10.37
C PHE A 113 -5.83 4.44 10.31
N HIS A 114 -5.11 5.13 11.18
CA HIS A 114 -3.66 5.05 11.29
C HIS A 114 -3.28 4.32 12.55
N GLY A 115 -2.29 3.46 12.47
CA GLY A 115 -1.84 2.71 13.61
C GLY A 115 -0.63 1.84 13.29
N LYS A 116 -0.52 0.72 13.98
CA LYS A 116 0.54 -0.27 13.78
C LYS A 116 -0.05 -1.67 13.66
N LEU A 117 0.47 -2.45 12.72
CA LEU A 117 0.15 -3.87 12.66
C LEU A 117 0.78 -4.60 13.85
N LYS A 118 0.05 -5.52 14.42
CA LYS A 118 0.51 -6.33 15.56
C LYS A 118 1.79 -7.10 15.20
N GLY A 119 2.82 -6.92 16.02
CA GLY A 119 4.13 -7.58 15.83
C GLY A 119 5.06 -6.90 14.83
N LEU A 120 4.66 -5.75 14.26
CA LEU A 120 5.48 -5.00 13.32
C LEU A 120 5.78 -3.59 13.85
N SER A 121 6.97 -3.09 13.50
CA SER A 121 7.34 -1.69 13.74
C SER A 121 7.02 -0.87 12.49
N GLY A 122 6.55 0.34 12.67
CA GLY A 122 6.21 1.24 11.57
C GLY A 122 4.72 1.51 11.44
N GLY A 123 4.39 2.63 10.82
CA GLY A 123 3.01 3.07 10.59
C GLY A 123 2.33 2.23 9.53
N PHE A 124 1.03 2.02 9.71
CA PHE A 124 0.17 1.37 8.74
C PHE A 124 -1.18 2.09 8.70
N SER A 125 -1.75 2.26 7.52
CA SER A 125 -2.99 3.00 7.34
C SER A 125 -4.00 2.19 6.54
N ALA A 126 -5.27 2.30 6.92
CA ALA A 126 -6.40 1.76 6.18
C ALA A 126 -7.39 2.89 5.85
N SER A 127 -8.01 2.82 4.69
CA SER A 127 -9.04 3.76 4.25
C SER A 127 -10.33 3.01 3.98
N LEU A 128 -11.38 3.31 4.74
CA LEU A 128 -12.70 2.71 4.55
C LEU A 128 -13.69 3.75 3.99
N PRO A 129 -14.58 3.35 3.06
CA PRO A 129 -15.60 4.25 2.54
C PRO A 129 -16.54 4.74 3.64
N GLY A 130 -16.96 6.00 3.52
CA GLY A 130 -17.92 6.62 4.42
C GLY A 130 -17.34 7.15 5.72
N VAL A 131 -18.21 7.62 6.58
CA VAL A 131 -17.86 8.17 7.90
C VAL A 131 -18.01 7.06 8.94
N HIS A 132 -16.93 6.76 9.63
CA HIS A 132 -16.87 5.81 10.73
C HIS A 132 -16.62 6.55 12.06
N PRO A 133 -17.17 6.05 13.17
CA PRO A 133 -16.90 6.63 14.47
C PRO A 133 -15.41 6.49 14.82
N PRO A 134 -14.83 7.46 15.55
CA PRO A 134 -13.46 7.37 16.03
C PRO A 134 -13.26 6.12 16.89
N ARG A 135 -12.13 5.46 16.67
CA ARG A 135 -11.69 4.34 17.50
C ARG A 135 -10.87 4.86 18.68
N GLN A 136 -10.95 4.16 19.79
CA GLN A 136 -10.07 4.44 20.93
C GLN A 136 -8.64 4.03 20.58
N SER A 137 -7.65 4.78 21.10
CA SER A 137 -6.25 4.43 20.89
C SER A 137 -5.95 3.02 21.43
N GLY A 138 -5.37 2.17 20.58
CA GLY A 138 -5.08 0.77 20.86
C GLY A 138 -6.21 -0.21 20.52
N GLU A 139 -7.39 0.28 20.11
CA GLU A 139 -8.48 -0.58 19.62
C GLU A 139 -8.04 -1.30 18.36
N GLU A 140 -8.29 -2.60 18.29
CA GLU A 140 -7.87 -3.44 17.18
C GLU A 140 -8.95 -3.49 16.08
N MET A 141 -8.50 -3.37 14.83
CA MET A 141 -9.31 -3.61 13.63
C MET A 141 -8.59 -4.64 12.76
N ARG A 142 -9.35 -5.56 12.17
CA ARG A 142 -8.79 -6.58 11.29
C ARG A 142 -9.13 -6.30 9.84
N PHE A 143 -8.17 -6.60 8.98
CA PHE A 143 -8.26 -6.36 7.55
C PHE A 143 -7.77 -7.55 6.73
N ALA A 144 -8.34 -7.70 5.54
CA ALA A 144 -7.80 -8.51 4.46
C ALA A 144 -7.38 -7.60 3.30
N ILE A 145 -6.42 -8.04 2.51
CA ILE A 145 -6.02 -7.35 1.28
C ILE A 145 -6.98 -7.77 0.17
N GLN A 146 -7.51 -6.82 -0.60
CA GLN A 146 -8.33 -7.12 -1.77
C GLN A 146 -7.53 -8.01 -2.75
N PRO A 147 -8.17 -8.99 -3.40
CA PRO A 147 -7.50 -9.84 -4.38
C PRO A 147 -6.75 -9.02 -5.45
N ARG A 148 -5.53 -9.44 -5.77
CA ARG A 148 -4.63 -8.81 -6.75
C ARG A 148 -4.18 -7.37 -6.42
N GLN A 149 -4.41 -6.87 -5.21
CA GLN A 149 -4.01 -5.54 -4.77
C GLN A 149 -2.78 -5.52 -3.84
N ALA A 150 -2.13 -6.66 -3.69
CA ALA A 150 -0.82 -6.75 -3.06
C ALA A 150 0.29 -6.56 -4.10
N HIS A 151 1.23 -5.69 -3.80
CA HIS A 151 2.40 -5.45 -4.64
C HIS A 151 3.65 -5.98 -3.92
N VAL A 152 4.43 -6.78 -4.62
CA VAL A 152 5.65 -7.36 -4.06
C VAL A 152 6.86 -6.73 -4.74
N PHE A 153 7.77 -6.18 -3.94
CA PHE A 153 8.98 -5.54 -4.43
C PHE A 153 10.22 -6.28 -3.92
N ASN A 154 11.22 -6.34 -4.77
CA ASN A 154 12.52 -6.87 -4.40
C ASN A 154 13.15 -5.99 -3.31
N LEU A 155 13.68 -6.63 -2.26
CA LEU A 155 14.22 -5.92 -1.10
C LEU A 155 15.46 -5.08 -1.45
N GLU A 156 16.31 -5.58 -2.36
CA GLU A 156 17.57 -4.93 -2.70
C GLU A 156 17.41 -3.86 -3.77
N THR A 157 16.66 -4.15 -4.83
CA THR A 157 16.52 -3.26 -5.99
C THR A 157 15.34 -2.31 -5.90
N GLY A 158 14.36 -2.59 -5.04
CA GLY A 158 13.10 -1.84 -4.98
C GLY A 158 12.20 -2.03 -6.20
N GLN A 159 12.56 -2.92 -7.13
CA GLN A 159 11.75 -3.20 -8.31
C GLN A 159 10.59 -4.11 -7.97
N ARG A 160 9.42 -3.84 -8.57
CA ARG A 160 8.25 -4.72 -8.42
C ARG A 160 8.54 -6.07 -9.07
N ARG A 161 8.17 -7.14 -8.40
CA ARG A 161 8.12 -8.47 -8.99
C ARG A 161 6.90 -8.54 -9.91
N ASN A 162 7.10 -8.96 -11.13
CA ASN A 162 6.02 -9.18 -12.09
C ASN A 162 5.40 -10.57 -11.86
N ASP A 163 4.11 -10.68 -12.17
CA ASP A 163 3.35 -11.92 -12.15
C ASP A 163 3.87 -12.89 -13.22
#